data_5ef597fae7d1e9ac4597e7536d89c285
#
_entry.id   5ef597fae7d1e9ac4597e7536d89c285
#
_cell.length_a   1.000
_cell.length_b   1.000
_cell.length_c   1.000
_cell.angle_alpha   90.00
_cell.angle_beta   90.00
_cell.angle_gamma   90.00
#
_symmetry.space_group_name_H-M   'P 1'
#
loop_
_entity.id
_entity.type
_entity.pdbx_description
1 polymer ?
#
loop_
_entity_poly.entity_id
_entity_poly.type
_entity_poly.pdbx_seq_one_letter_code
_entity_poly.pdbx_strand_id
1 'polypeptide(L)'
;MSIDGIRLFAICLTSAGLAMPARAEAPLSAIDWLSQSIVTPAAQPAPTEPAVTTDSGALPENVTTSVLGQASLDGVGILPPRITGLPSNLWGLGRTADIEQLLAAGAPQDLPALQGLLLTVLLAEAEPPSDAEPGENLLLARIDKLLSIGALDQARALLDAAGPTASPELFRRYFDVALLIGDEDTACHRLRDAPGLAPALPTRIFCLARDGDFDAAEITLDTARSLGTVSPEDAALLYRFMNPDLDDAEIAPVLPNPVTPLTMRLFEAIGEPMLGAPLPVAFSYADLSDKAGWKAQIEAAERLSRAGAIAPNLLLGLYTSQKPAASGGVWDRVAAFQKLDAAVATGDVRATDQALPAAWVEMKVAELEVPLAALFADKLSKMALGPEAAEISFQMSLLSSDYESLSATRPATSPRDLFLAALAKGELAGLMPTEPMSEAVAAAFTTPSMGDDFKQMLDQNRIGEIILLAMSRIEHGTTGDLRGVTEGLSVLRHIGLEDAARRTALELLLLDRRG
;
A
#
# COMPACT_ATOMS: atom_id res chain seq x y z
N MET A 1 -54.24 80.40 -18.91
CA MET A 1 -55.61 80.54 -18.42
C MET A 1 -55.64 79.69 -17.13
N SER A 2 -55.46 80.32 -15.94
CA SER A 2 -56.56 80.89 -15.15
C SER A 2 -57.35 79.76 -14.50
N ILE A 3 -57.53 79.54 -13.23
CA ILE A 3 -57.70 80.42 -12.05
C ILE A 3 -58.01 79.50 -10.87
N ASP A 4 -57.51 79.81 -9.72
CA ASP A 4 -58.11 79.88 -8.38
C ASP A 4 -58.67 78.61 -7.73
N GLY A 5 -58.51 78.33 -6.52
CA GLY A 5 -58.29 79.17 -5.32
C GLY A 5 -59.14 78.66 -4.16
N ILE A 6 -58.76 79.05 -2.96
CA ILE A 6 -59.55 79.09 -1.72
C ILE A 6 -59.36 77.90 -0.74
N ARG A 7 -58.50 78.07 0.23
CA ARG A 7 -58.62 78.41 1.67
C ARG A 7 -59.86 77.84 2.42
N LEU A 8 -59.65 77.11 3.50
CA LEU A 8 -60.13 77.44 4.86
C LEU A 8 -59.65 76.38 5.90
N PHE A 9 -58.83 76.84 6.82
CA PHE A 9 -59.02 76.97 8.27
C PHE A 9 -59.34 75.71 9.10
N ALA A 10 -58.34 75.27 9.81
CA ALA A 10 -58.20 75.13 11.28
C ALA A 10 -59.29 74.43 12.07
N ILE A 11 -58.88 73.45 12.87
CA ILE A 11 -59.04 73.43 14.34
C ILE A 11 -58.08 72.39 14.93
N CYS A 12 -57.27 72.85 15.89
CA CYS A 12 -56.45 72.06 16.79
C CYS A 12 -57.31 71.14 17.69
N LEU A 13 -56.88 69.90 17.89
CA LEU A 13 -57.08 69.19 19.14
C LEU A 13 -55.88 68.33 19.45
N THR A 14 -55.18 68.72 20.47
CA THR A 14 -54.07 68.03 21.13
C THR A 14 -54.61 66.75 21.82
N SER A 15 -54.10 65.62 21.42
CA SER A 15 -54.10 64.40 22.24
C SER A 15 -52.70 63.81 22.29
N ALA A 16 -52.05 63.99 23.40
CA ALA A 16 -50.81 63.37 23.76
C ALA A 16 -51.02 61.85 23.88
N GLY A 17 -50.67 61.08 22.82
CA GLY A 17 -50.58 59.62 22.86
C GLY A 17 -49.16 59.22 23.16
N LEU A 18 -48.96 58.56 24.28
CA LEU A 18 -47.71 57.90 24.68
C LEU A 18 -47.30 56.89 23.58
N ALA A 19 -46.28 57.22 22.82
CA ALA A 19 -45.61 56.26 21.95
C ALA A 19 -44.74 55.34 22.81
N MET A 20 -45.20 54.12 23.07
CA MET A 20 -44.35 53.04 23.52
C MET A 20 -43.45 52.61 22.35
N PRO A 21 -42.12 52.47 22.53
CA PRO A 21 -41.27 51.90 21.53
C PRO A 21 -41.61 50.41 21.36
N ALA A 22 -42.09 50.00 20.21
CA ALA A 22 -42.15 48.61 19.81
C ALA A 22 -40.71 48.08 19.75
N ARG A 23 -40.36 47.24 20.72
CA ARG A 23 -39.14 46.41 20.62
C ARG A 23 -39.42 45.38 19.56
N ALA A 24 -38.72 45.45 18.45
CA ALA A 24 -38.60 44.34 17.51
C ALA A 24 -37.89 43.21 18.25
N GLU A 25 -38.58 42.08 18.47
CA GLU A 25 -37.94 40.85 18.91
C GLU A 25 -36.91 40.47 17.84
N ALA A 26 -35.64 40.28 18.26
CA ALA A 26 -34.60 39.75 17.39
C ALA A 26 -35.03 38.36 16.90
N PRO A 27 -34.80 38.02 15.62
CA PRO A 27 -35.14 36.70 15.10
C PRO A 27 -34.40 35.64 15.91
N LEU A 28 -35.13 34.64 16.43
CA LEU A 28 -34.58 33.49 17.14
C LEU A 28 -33.53 32.83 16.26
N SER A 29 -32.27 32.95 16.67
CA SER A 29 -31.16 32.26 15.99
C SER A 29 -31.31 30.74 16.19
N ALA A 30 -31.30 29.98 15.12
CA ALA A 30 -31.33 28.51 15.19
C ALA A 30 -30.17 27.95 16.04
N ILE A 31 -29.13 28.73 16.25
CA ILE A 31 -27.95 28.42 17.07
C ILE A 31 -28.32 28.40 18.57
N ASP A 32 -29.16 29.32 19.04
CA ASP A 32 -29.57 29.37 20.45
C ASP A 32 -30.48 28.19 20.82
N TRP A 33 -31.34 27.76 19.93
CA TRP A 33 -32.16 26.57 20.11
C TRP A 33 -31.32 25.29 20.15
N LEU A 34 -30.30 25.16 19.28
CA LEU A 34 -29.39 24.02 19.26
C LEU A 34 -28.54 23.94 20.54
N SER A 35 -28.09 25.08 21.05
CA SER A 35 -27.30 25.16 22.30
C SER A 35 -28.10 24.77 23.53
N GLN A 36 -29.41 25.01 23.56
CA GLN A 36 -30.27 24.64 24.68
C GLN A 36 -30.66 23.17 24.69
N SER A 37 -30.63 22.48 23.54
CA SER A 37 -30.92 21.05 23.42
C SER A 37 -29.78 20.14 23.90
N ILE A 38 -28.58 20.68 24.20
CA ILE A 38 -27.39 19.93 24.63
C ILE A 38 -27.18 20.04 26.17
N VAL A 39 -28.12 20.62 26.92
CA VAL A 39 -28.01 20.61 28.40
C VAL A 39 -28.36 19.19 28.88
N THR A 40 -27.33 18.39 29.10
CA THR A 40 -27.45 17.08 29.75
C THR A 40 -28.01 17.30 31.16
N PRO A 41 -29.08 16.59 31.57
CA PRO A 41 -29.55 16.67 32.96
C PRO A 41 -28.42 16.26 33.90
N ALA A 42 -28.19 17.08 34.95
CA ALA A 42 -27.22 16.74 35.96
C ALA A 42 -27.53 15.34 36.52
N ALA A 43 -26.57 14.42 36.40
CA ALA A 43 -26.68 13.09 36.95
C ALA A 43 -26.90 13.18 38.45
N GLN A 44 -28.02 12.64 38.93
CA GLN A 44 -28.23 12.46 40.37
C GLN A 44 -27.15 11.50 40.89
N PRO A 45 -26.51 11.78 42.05
CA PRO A 45 -25.55 10.86 42.61
C PRO A 45 -26.25 9.53 42.91
N ALA A 46 -25.67 8.45 42.36
CA ALA A 46 -26.13 7.08 42.67
C ALA A 46 -25.99 6.81 44.18
N PRO A 47 -26.92 6.07 44.79
CA PRO A 47 -26.79 5.71 46.20
C PRO A 47 -25.50 4.89 46.39
N THR A 48 -24.72 5.28 47.37
CA THR A 48 -23.48 4.62 47.76
C THR A 48 -23.82 3.27 48.36
N GLU A 49 -23.51 2.17 47.64
CA GLU A 49 -23.57 0.84 48.22
C GLU A 49 -22.48 0.64 49.27
N PRO A 50 -22.77 -0.03 50.40
CA PRO A 50 -21.77 -0.31 51.40
C PRO A 50 -20.66 -1.23 50.85
N ALA A 51 -19.40 -0.92 51.17
CA ALA A 51 -18.25 -1.66 50.74
C ALA A 51 -18.34 -3.15 51.13
N VAL A 52 -18.29 -4.04 50.17
CA VAL A 52 -18.14 -5.48 50.41
C VAL A 52 -16.67 -5.75 50.74
N THR A 53 -16.40 -6.09 52.02
CA THR A 53 -15.08 -6.59 52.44
C THR A 53 -14.96 -8.05 51.97
N THR A 54 -14.23 -8.31 50.90
CA THR A 54 -13.81 -9.64 50.51
C THR A 54 -12.40 -9.89 51.03
N ASP A 55 -12.33 -10.68 52.08
CA ASP A 55 -11.10 -11.24 52.63
C ASP A 55 -10.83 -12.60 51.92
N SER A 56 -10.25 -12.55 50.71
CA SER A 56 -9.55 -13.69 50.08
C SER A 56 -8.90 -13.21 48.76
N GLY A 57 -7.57 -13.31 48.73
CA GLY A 57 -6.70 -12.78 47.69
C GLY A 57 -6.87 -13.43 46.32
N ALA A 58 -7.57 -12.76 45.48
CA ALA A 58 -7.34 -12.77 44.02
C ALA A 58 -7.12 -11.31 43.63
N LEU A 59 -5.93 -10.97 43.18
CA LEU A 59 -5.69 -9.69 42.53
C LEU A 59 -6.63 -9.62 41.32
N PRO A 60 -7.47 -8.56 41.20
CA PRO A 60 -8.28 -8.40 40.00
C PRO A 60 -7.35 -8.23 38.81
N GLU A 61 -7.55 -9.03 37.76
CA GLU A 61 -7.03 -8.70 36.44
C GLU A 61 -7.35 -7.24 36.15
N ASN A 62 -6.37 -6.49 35.70
CA ASN A 62 -6.60 -5.12 35.25
C ASN A 62 -7.60 -5.14 34.08
N VAL A 63 -8.86 -4.98 34.38
CA VAL A 63 -9.89 -4.70 33.38
C VAL A 63 -9.66 -3.25 32.95
N THR A 64 -8.92 -3.07 31.87
CA THR A 64 -8.89 -1.78 31.17
C THR A 64 -10.27 -1.55 30.58
N THR A 65 -11.08 -0.72 31.25
CA THR A 65 -12.32 -0.21 30.68
C THR A 65 -11.93 0.83 29.63
N SER A 66 -11.91 0.43 28.35
CA SER A 66 -11.96 1.42 27.28
C SER A 66 -13.35 2.05 27.30
N VAL A 67 -13.40 3.39 27.33
CA VAL A 67 -14.60 4.16 27.06
C VAL A 67 -15.14 3.67 25.71
N LEU A 68 -16.45 3.45 25.59
CA LEU A 68 -17.14 3.21 24.30
C LEU A 68 -17.09 4.52 23.46
N GLY A 69 -15.86 4.93 23.06
CA GLY A 69 -15.62 5.88 22.00
C GLY A 69 -15.48 5.09 20.70
N GLN A 70 -15.60 5.73 19.57
CA GLN A 70 -15.42 5.08 18.27
C GLN A 70 -14.15 4.22 18.32
N ALA A 71 -14.32 2.92 18.02
CA ALA A 71 -13.19 1.99 18.02
C ALA A 71 -12.14 2.49 16.99
N SER A 72 -10.86 2.44 17.37
CA SER A 72 -9.79 2.74 16.41
C SER A 72 -9.86 1.74 15.24
N LEU A 73 -9.73 2.23 14.02
CA LEU A 73 -9.63 1.39 12.81
C LEU A 73 -8.21 0.85 12.61
N ASP A 74 -7.25 1.24 13.43
CA ASP A 74 -5.84 0.84 13.31
C ASP A 74 -5.61 -0.66 13.44
N GLY A 75 -6.54 -1.37 14.09
CA GLY A 75 -6.53 -2.82 14.21
C GLY A 75 -7.03 -3.59 12.98
N VAL A 76 -7.67 -2.91 12.04
CA VAL A 76 -8.22 -3.55 10.84
C VAL A 76 -7.11 -4.21 10.02
N GLY A 77 -7.32 -5.46 9.63
CA GLY A 77 -6.44 -6.22 8.76
C GLY A 77 -7.24 -7.26 7.97
N ILE A 78 -6.61 -7.85 6.97
CA ILE A 78 -7.23 -8.91 6.14
C ILE A 78 -6.58 -10.27 6.36
N LEU A 79 -5.44 -10.30 7.06
CA LEU A 79 -4.73 -11.53 7.39
C LEU A 79 -4.77 -11.77 8.91
N PRO A 80 -5.58 -12.72 9.40
CA PRO A 80 -5.67 -13.01 10.82
C PRO A 80 -4.39 -13.67 11.35
N PRO A 81 -4.11 -13.61 12.68
CA PRO A 81 -2.91 -14.15 13.30
C PRO A 81 -2.59 -15.61 12.95
N ARG A 82 -3.62 -16.45 12.77
CA ARG A 82 -3.45 -17.87 12.36
C ARG A 82 -2.85 -18.05 10.96
N ILE A 83 -2.93 -17.03 10.11
CA ILE A 83 -2.36 -17.04 8.75
C ILE A 83 -0.98 -16.40 8.75
N THR A 84 -0.82 -15.28 9.45
CA THR A 84 0.45 -14.54 9.48
C THR A 84 1.50 -15.18 10.40
N GLY A 85 1.06 -15.93 11.43
CA GLY A 85 1.92 -16.37 12.52
C GLY A 85 2.36 -15.25 13.47
N LEU A 86 1.91 -14.01 13.22
CA LEU A 86 2.23 -12.85 14.07
C LEU A 86 1.26 -12.78 15.27
N PRO A 87 1.70 -12.25 16.42
CA PRO A 87 0.84 -12.10 17.58
C PRO A 87 -0.24 -11.02 17.35
N SER A 88 -1.42 -11.16 17.99
CA SER A 88 -2.48 -10.15 17.90
C SER A 88 -2.06 -8.79 18.46
N ASN A 89 -1.21 -8.77 19.50
CA ASN A 89 -0.63 -7.57 20.07
C ASN A 89 0.68 -7.13 19.38
N LEU A 90 0.72 -7.19 18.06
CA LEU A 90 1.89 -6.95 17.20
C LEU A 90 2.65 -5.66 17.54
N TRP A 91 1.94 -4.60 17.91
CA TRP A 91 2.48 -3.27 18.18
C TRP A 91 2.77 -3.01 19.67
N GLY A 92 2.18 -3.78 20.58
CA GLY A 92 2.42 -3.74 22.02
C GLY A 92 2.42 -2.34 22.62
N LEU A 93 3.49 -1.98 23.34
CA LEU A 93 3.70 -0.64 23.91
C LEU A 93 4.39 0.32 22.92
N GLY A 94 4.37 0.02 21.62
CA GLY A 94 4.85 0.92 20.57
C GLY A 94 4.05 2.21 20.51
N ARG A 95 4.68 3.28 19.99
CA ARG A 95 4.01 4.56 19.76
C ARG A 95 3.58 4.65 18.31
N THR A 96 2.34 5.04 18.08
CA THR A 96 1.78 5.20 16.73
C THR A 96 2.68 6.03 15.83
N ALA A 97 3.17 7.19 16.31
CA ALA A 97 4.04 8.07 15.54
C ALA A 97 5.40 7.43 15.16
N ASP A 98 5.98 6.60 16.03
CA ASP A 98 7.24 5.92 15.74
C ASP A 98 7.03 4.83 14.68
N ILE A 99 5.91 4.11 14.75
CA ILE A 99 5.52 3.10 13.76
C ILE A 99 5.25 3.75 12.40
N GLU A 100 4.51 4.86 12.36
CA GLU A 100 4.26 5.63 11.14
C GLU A 100 5.56 6.09 10.50
N GLN A 101 6.52 6.57 11.29
CA GLN A 101 7.84 6.96 10.79
C GLN A 101 8.61 5.78 10.19
N LEU A 102 8.57 4.61 10.82
CA LEU A 102 9.20 3.39 10.28
C LEU A 102 8.53 2.94 8.98
N LEU A 103 7.20 3.01 8.90
CA LEU A 103 6.47 2.71 7.67
C LEU A 103 6.75 3.73 6.56
N ALA A 104 6.91 5.01 6.89
CA ALA A 104 7.25 6.04 5.92
C ALA A 104 8.68 5.90 5.38
N ALA A 105 9.59 5.25 6.12
CA ALA A 105 10.93 4.92 5.65
C ALA A 105 10.89 4.05 4.39
N GLY A 106 12.01 3.87 3.72
CA GLY A 106 12.11 3.05 2.50
C GLY A 106 11.48 1.67 2.65
N ALA A 107 11.04 1.07 1.55
CA ALA A 107 10.64 -0.33 1.50
C ALA A 107 11.81 -1.17 1.01
N PRO A 108 11.94 -2.46 1.41
CA PRO A 108 12.90 -3.38 0.80
C PRO A 108 12.69 -3.41 -0.72
N GLN A 109 13.76 -3.15 -1.47
CA GLN A 109 13.67 -3.12 -2.94
C GLN A 109 14.29 -4.37 -3.57
N ASP A 110 15.35 -4.89 -2.95
CA ASP A 110 16.22 -5.89 -3.56
C ASP A 110 15.97 -7.32 -3.06
N LEU A 111 15.19 -7.48 -1.99
CA LEU A 111 14.99 -8.75 -1.30
C LEU A 111 13.49 -9.12 -1.25
N PRO A 112 12.99 -9.93 -2.21
CA PRO A 112 11.59 -10.36 -2.28
C PRO A 112 11.05 -11.01 -1.01
N ALA A 113 11.87 -11.75 -0.24
CA ALA A 113 11.46 -12.32 1.03
C ALA A 113 11.09 -11.24 2.07
N LEU A 114 11.86 -10.15 2.13
CA LEU A 114 11.55 -9.01 2.98
C LEU A 114 10.33 -8.23 2.47
N GLN A 115 10.15 -8.10 1.15
CA GLN A 115 8.94 -7.51 0.56
C GLN A 115 7.69 -8.31 0.98
N GLY A 116 7.75 -9.64 0.89
CA GLY A 116 6.67 -10.53 1.35
C GLY A 116 6.39 -10.41 2.86
N LEU A 117 7.44 -10.29 3.67
CA LEU A 117 7.30 -10.05 5.11
C LEU A 117 6.66 -8.68 5.39
N LEU A 118 7.06 -7.63 4.68
CA LEU A 118 6.46 -6.30 4.79
C LEU A 118 4.96 -6.35 4.45
N LEU A 119 4.58 -6.99 3.34
CA LEU A 119 3.17 -7.17 2.98
C LEU A 119 2.40 -7.90 4.08
N THR A 120 3.00 -8.93 4.67
CA THR A 120 2.37 -9.67 5.78
C THR A 120 2.11 -8.77 6.98
N VAL A 121 3.06 -7.92 7.37
CA VAL A 121 2.91 -6.95 8.49
C VAL A 121 1.87 -5.90 8.15
N LEU A 122 1.87 -5.37 6.92
CA LEU A 122 0.93 -4.34 6.49
C LEU A 122 -0.52 -4.83 6.44
N LEU A 123 -0.73 -6.12 6.17
CA LEU A 123 -2.06 -6.72 6.01
C LEU A 123 -2.54 -7.46 7.28
N ALA A 124 -1.68 -7.59 8.28
CA ALA A 124 -2.02 -8.28 9.53
C ALA A 124 -3.18 -7.60 10.27
N GLU A 125 -4.13 -8.41 10.72
CA GLU A 125 -5.09 -8.04 11.74
C GLU A 125 -4.38 -8.06 13.10
N ALA A 126 -4.34 -6.92 13.79
CA ALA A 126 -3.64 -6.78 15.07
C ALA A 126 -4.32 -5.74 15.95
N GLU A 127 -4.12 -5.85 17.26
CA GLU A 127 -4.57 -4.82 18.20
C GLU A 127 -3.85 -3.49 17.89
N PRO A 128 -4.55 -2.33 18.01
CA PRO A 128 -3.91 -1.03 17.88
C PRO A 128 -2.75 -0.84 18.85
N PRO A 129 -1.77 0.03 18.57
CA PRO A 129 -0.76 0.44 19.54
C PRO A 129 -1.38 0.96 20.83
N SER A 130 -0.66 0.84 21.95
CA SER A 130 -1.19 1.21 23.28
C SER A 130 -1.54 2.69 23.43
N ASP A 131 -0.99 3.57 22.59
CA ASP A 131 -1.25 5.01 22.54
C ASP A 131 -2.21 5.42 21.41
N ALA A 132 -2.79 4.45 20.70
CA ALA A 132 -3.71 4.76 19.60
C ALA A 132 -4.93 5.53 20.10
N GLU A 133 -5.17 6.67 19.49
CA GLU A 133 -6.38 7.46 19.68
C GLU A 133 -7.53 6.89 18.80
N PRO A 134 -8.80 7.27 19.08
CA PRO A 134 -9.88 6.97 18.15
C PRO A 134 -9.59 7.55 16.76
N GLY A 135 -9.56 6.70 15.74
CA GLY A 135 -9.23 7.12 14.37
C GLY A 135 -8.60 5.98 13.57
N GLU A 136 -7.83 6.36 12.57
CA GLU A 136 -7.27 5.45 11.57
C GLU A 136 -5.81 5.77 11.17
N ASN A 137 -5.03 6.45 12.01
CA ASN A 137 -3.70 6.97 11.64
C ASN A 137 -2.74 5.87 11.20
N LEU A 138 -2.60 4.80 11.98
CA LEU A 138 -1.76 3.66 11.61
C LEU A 138 -2.31 2.91 10.40
N LEU A 139 -3.63 2.77 10.30
CA LEU A 139 -4.26 2.17 9.12
C LEU A 139 -3.94 2.97 7.85
N LEU A 140 -4.04 4.30 7.91
CA LEU A 140 -3.68 5.17 6.78
C LEU A 140 -2.20 5.04 6.41
N ALA A 141 -1.29 4.99 7.38
CA ALA A 141 0.13 4.78 7.13
C ALA A 141 0.42 3.42 6.46
N ARG A 142 -0.29 2.35 6.87
CA ARG A 142 -0.20 1.03 6.25
C ARG A 142 -0.70 1.05 4.80
N ILE A 143 -1.82 1.73 4.53
CA ILE A 143 -2.38 1.88 3.18
C ILE A 143 -1.42 2.72 2.32
N ASP A 144 -0.90 3.84 2.83
CA ASP A 144 0.06 4.68 2.11
C ASP A 144 1.33 3.90 1.75
N LYS A 145 1.80 3.02 2.64
CA LYS A 145 2.92 2.12 2.34
C LYS A 145 2.57 1.13 1.21
N LEU A 146 1.39 0.50 1.25
CA LEU A 146 0.93 -0.39 0.17
C LEU A 146 0.87 0.36 -1.18
N LEU A 147 0.36 1.58 -1.19
CA LEU A 147 0.35 2.44 -2.38
C LEU A 147 1.78 2.74 -2.86
N SER A 148 2.71 3.05 -1.95
CA SER A 148 4.09 3.40 -2.31
C SER A 148 4.85 2.25 -2.99
N ILE A 149 4.55 1.01 -2.63
CA ILE A 149 5.14 -0.20 -3.23
C ILE A 149 4.31 -0.76 -4.40
N GLY A 150 3.19 -0.13 -4.75
CA GLY A 150 2.33 -0.55 -5.86
C GLY A 150 1.43 -1.74 -5.56
N ALA A 151 1.24 -2.13 -4.30
CA ALA A 151 0.38 -3.24 -3.89
C ALA A 151 -1.10 -2.80 -3.86
N LEU A 152 -1.66 -2.47 -5.02
CA LEU A 152 -2.99 -1.83 -5.12
C LEU A 152 -4.13 -2.79 -4.81
N ASP A 153 -4.05 -4.05 -5.19
CA ASP A 153 -5.08 -5.05 -4.86
C ASP A 153 -5.17 -5.25 -3.35
N GLN A 154 -4.03 -5.29 -2.68
CA GLN A 154 -3.93 -5.43 -1.23
C GLN A 154 -4.44 -4.15 -0.53
N ALA A 155 -4.05 -2.98 -1.03
CA ALA A 155 -4.54 -1.69 -0.52
C ALA A 155 -6.07 -1.59 -0.67
N ARG A 156 -6.62 -2.01 -1.82
CA ARG A 156 -8.06 -2.04 -2.06
C ARG A 156 -8.78 -2.96 -1.08
N ALA A 157 -8.27 -4.18 -0.90
CA ALA A 157 -8.86 -5.14 0.03
C ALA A 157 -8.84 -4.63 1.48
N LEU A 158 -7.76 -3.98 1.90
CA LEU A 158 -7.66 -3.39 3.24
C LEU A 158 -8.62 -2.20 3.42
N LEU A 159 -8.74 -1.34 2.41
CA LEU A 159 -9.71 -0.22 2.39
C LEU A 159 -11.16 -0.72 2.42
N ASP A 160 -11.49 -1.78 1.66
CA ASP A 160 -12.84 -2.35 1.67
C ASP A 160 -13.16 -2.99 3.04
N ALA A 161 -12.19 -3.61 3.71
CA ALA A 161 -12.33 -4.15 5.06
C ALA A 161 -12.55 -3.05 6.12
N ALA A 162 -11.89 -1.89 5.95
CA ALA A 162 -12.03 -0.74 6.86
C ALA A 162 -13.34 0.04 6.64
N GLY A 163 -13.98 -0.10 5.49
CA GLY A 163 -15.10 0.70 5.07
C GLY A 163 -14.66 2.05 4.48
N PRO A 164 -14.47 2.12 3.15
CA PRO A 164 -13.83 3.26 2.50
C PRO A 164 -14.60 4.58 2.63
N THR A 165 -15.86 4.54 3.06
CA THR A 165 -16.70 5.73 3.32
C THR A 165 -16.74 6.13 4.80
N ALA A 166 -15.96 5.48 5.66
CA ALA A 166 -15.94 5.77 7.09
C ALA A 166 -15.30 7.15 7.38
N SER A 167 -14.34 7.59 6.56
CA SER A 167 -13.74 8.92 6.67
C SER A 167 -13.36 9.49 5.30
N PRO A 168 -13.21 10.83 5.18
CA PRO A 168 -12.70 11.46 3.96
C PRO A 168 -11.28 11.00 3.59
N GLU A 169 -10.42 10.69 4.58
CA GLU A 169 -9.06 10.26 4.36
C GLU A 169 -8.97 8.83 3.80
N LEU A 170 -9.82 7.91 4.27
CA LEU A 170 -9.96 6.58 3.70
C LEU A 170 -10.54 6.67 2.28
N PHE A 171 -11.55 7.53 2.08
CA PHE A 171 -12.16 7.69 0.77
C PHE A 171 -11.19 8.27 -0.25
N ARG A 172 -10.32 9.20 0.13
CA ARG A 172 -9.27 9.75 -0.74
C ARG A 172 -8.38 8.64 -1.30
N ARG A 173 -7.86 7.78 -0.42
CA ARG A 173 -7.00 6.65 -0.82
C ARG A 173 -7.74 5.62 -1.66
N TYR A 174 -8.99 5.33 -1.29
CA TYR A 174 -9.85 4.46 -2.07
C TYR A 174 -10.07 4.99 -3.49
N PHE A 175 -10.30 6.30 -3.62
CA PHE A 175 -10.47 6.96 -4.92
C PHE A 175 -9.20 6.89 -5.75
N ASP A 176 -8.04 7.17 -5.16
CA ASP A 176 -6.74 7.08 -5.83
C ASP A 176 -6.46 5.65 -6.34
N VAL A 177 -6.72 4.63 -5.50
CA VAL A 177 -6.62 3.22 -5.92
C VAL A 177 -7.59 2.92 -7.07
N ALA A 178 -8.85 3.33 -6.94
CA ALA A 178 -9.87 3.09 -7.97
C ALA A 178 -9.47 3.68 -9.33
N LEU A 179 -8.92 4.88 -9.33
CA LEU A 179 -8.38 5.49 -10.54
C LEU A 179 -7.27 4.65 -11.17
N LEU A 180 -6.31 4.17 -10.37
CA LEU A 180 -5.17 3.42 -10.88
C LEU A 180 -5.54 2.02 -11.40
N ILE A 181 -6.53 1.35 -10.78
CA ILE A 181 -7.00 0.03 -11.23
C ILE A 181 -8.10 0.08 -12.30
N GLY A 182 -8.61 1.27 -12.65
CA GLY A 182 -9.66 1.44 -13.66
C GLY A 182 -11.09 1.20 -13.14
N ASP A 183 -11.34 1.38 -11.84
CA ASP A 183 -12.64 1.22 -11.18
C ASP A 183 -13.24 2.58 -10.72
N GLU A 184 -12.94 3.64 -11.47
CA GLU A 184 -13.34 5.00 -11.16
C GLU A 184 -14.86 5.19 -11.11
N ASP A 185 -15.62 4.42 -11.90
CA ASP A 185 -17.08 4.51 -11.91
C ASP A 185 -17.68 4.10 -10.57
N THR A 186 -17.18 2.99 -9.97
CA THR A 186 -17.59 2.56 -8.64
C THR A 186 -17.27 3.61 -7.58
N ALA A 187 -16.10 4.24 -7.66
CA ALA A 187 -15.70 5.29 -6.73
C ALA A 187 -16.57 6.56 -6.88
N CYS A 188 -16.88 6.98 -8.12
CA CYS A 188 -17.77 8.10 -8.39
C CYS A 188 -19.20 7.83 -7.91
N HIS A 189 -19.72 6.60 -8.06
CA HIS A 189 -21.03 6.23 -7.52
C HIS A 189 -21.08 6.36 -6.00
N ARG A 190 -20.04 5.88 -5.29
CA ARG A 190 -19.95 6.05 -3.82
C ARG A 190 -19.87 7.54 -3.42
N LEU A 191 -19.16 8.35 -4.19
CA LEU A 191 -19.07 9.79 -3.95
C LEU A 191 -20.41 10.50 -4.15
N ARG A 192 -21.22 10.09 -5.12
CA ARG A 192 -22.57 10.61 -5.34
C ARG A 192 -23.47 10.33 -4.15
N ASP A 193 -23.37 9.14 -3.56
CA ASP A 193 -24.17 8.75 -2.40
C ASP A 193 -23.71 9.49 -1.12
N ALA A 194 -22.44 9.91 -1.05
CA ALA A 194 -21.82 10.61 0.08
C ALA A 194 -20.97 11.79 -0.38
N PRO A 195 -21.56 12.89 -0.90
CA PRO A 195 -20.82 13.98 -1.54
C PRO A 195 -19.88 14.76 -0.59
N GLY A 196 -20.09 14.64 0.72
CA GLY A 196 -19.19 15.21 1.73
C GLY A 196 -17.82 14.53 1.83
N LEU A 197 -17.64 13.36 1.21
CA LEU A 197 -16.38 12.62 1.17
C LEU A 197 -15.43 13.06 0.05
N ALA A 198 -15.85 13.98 -0.83
CA ALA A 198 -15.01 14.43 -1.95
C ALA A 198 -13.65 14.94 -1.45
N PRO A 199 -12.52 14.32 -1.85
CA PRO A 199 -11.19 14.72 -1.37
C PRO A 199 -10.84 16.15 -1.78
N ALA A 200 -11.30 16.55 -2.97
CA ALA A 200 -11.08 17.87 -3.53
C ALA A 200 -12.18 18.20 -4.57
N LEU A 201 -12.31 19.48 -4.93
CA LEU A 201 -13.25 19.90 -5.98
C LEU A 201 -12.95 19.28 -7.35
N PRO A 202 -11.70 19.12 -7.81
CA PRO A 202 -11.39 18.42 -9.06
C PRO A 202 -11.98 17.01 -9.11
N THR A 203 -11.92 16.25 -8.01
CA THR A 203 -12.52 14.91 -7.90
C THR A 203 -14.04 14.94 -8.12
N ARG A 204 -14.71 15.91 -7.50
CA ARG A 204 -16.17 16.07 -7.66
C ARG A 204 -16.55 16.43 -9.09
N ILE A 205 -15.83 17.36 -9.71
CA ILE A 205 -16.06 17.78 -11.09
C ILE A 205 -15.85 16.60 -12.05
N PHE A 206 -14.75 15.85 -11.86
CA PHE A 206 -14.47 14.64 -12.63
C PHE A 206 -15.62 13.63 -12.55
N CYS A 207 -16.13 13.34 -11.35
CA CYS A 207 -17.23 12.39 -11.16
C CYS A 207 -18.54 12.87 -11.75
N LEU A 208 -18.88 14.19 -11.64
CA LEU A 208 -20.06 14.75 -12.29
C LEU A 208 -20.00 14.58 -13.81
N ALA A 209 -18.87 14.89 -14.42
CA ALA A 209 -18.68 14.73 -15.87
C ALA A 209 -18.74 13.25 -16.30
N ARG A 210 -18.17 12.32 -15.52
CA ARG A 210 -18.25 10.88 -15.80
C ARG A 210 -19.66 10.31 -15.68
N ASP A 211 -20.46 10.83 -14.74
CA ASP A 211 -21.88 10.47 -14.60
C ASP A 211 -22.77 11.09 -15.71
N GLY A 212 -22.18 11.92 -16.59
CA GLY A 212 -22.87 12.58 -17.70
C GLY A 212 -23.56 13.90 -17.32
N ASP A 213 -23.40 14.37 -16.09
CA ASP A 213 -23.94 15.65 -15.61
C ASP A 213 -22.94 16.78 -15.92
N PHE A 214 -22.73 17.02 -17.22
CA PHE A 214 -21.78 18.03 -17.71
C PHE A 214 -22.16 19.45 -17.29
N ASP A 215 -23.47 19.77 -17.23
CA ASP A 215 -23.93 21.09 -16.81
C ASP A 215 -23.55 21.39 -15.35
N ALA A 216 -23.74 20.42 -14.44
CA ALA A 216 -23.32 20.57 -13.06
C ALA A 216 -21.79 20.60 -12.90
N ALA A 217 -21.07 19.83 -13.71
CA ALA A 217 -19.61 19.83 -13.73
C ALA A 217 -19.07 21.20 -14.16
N GLU A 218 -19.60 21.78 -15.23
CA GLU A 218 -19.19 23.08 -15.75
C GLU A 218 -19.49 24.22 -14.76
N ILE A 219 -20.70 24.28 -14.21
CA ILE A 219 -21.08 25.27 -13.19
C ILE A 219 -20.16 25.16 -11.96
N THR A 220 -19.86 23.93 -11.54
CA THR A 220 -18.97 23.71 -10.40
C THR A 220 -17.55 24.17 -10.71
N LEU A 221 -17.03 23.89 -11.92
CA LEU A 221 -15.70 24.33 -12.35
C LEU A 221 -15.61 25.85 -12.43
N ASP A 222 -16.58 26.54 -13.05
CA ASP A 222 -16.59 27.99 -13.20
C ASP A 222 -16.68 28.68 -11.83
N THR A 223 -17.49 28.14 -10.94
CA THR A 223 -17.56 28.63 -9.55
C THR A 223 -16.21 28.46 -8.84
N ALA A 224 -15.60 27.28 -8.95
CA ALA A 224 -14.32 26.99 -8.34
C ALA A 224 -13.18 27.88 -8.86
N ARG A 225 -13.17 28.15 -10.19
CA ARG A 225 -12.24 29.11 -10.81
C ARG A 225 -12.44 30.53 -10.28
N SER A 226 -13.68 30.98 -10.19
CA SER A 226 -14.02 32.32 -9.71
C SER A 226 -13.64 32.53 -8.25
N LEU A 227 -13.70 31.47 -7.42
CA LEU A 227 -13.33 31.47 -6.02
C LEU A 227 -11.83 31.18 -5.79
N GLY A 228 -11.07 30.80 -6.82
CA GLY A 228 -9.67 30.42 -6.70
C GLY A 228 -9.44 29.14 -5.88
N THR A 229 -10.43 28.23 -5.83
CA THR A 229 -10.36 26.97 -5.07
C THR A 229 -9.85 25.79 -5.90
N VAL A 230 -9.64 25.97 -7.19
CA VAL A 230 -8.99 25.03 -8.12
C VAL A 230 -7.83 25.78 -8.78
N SER A 231 -6.69 25.09 -8.95
CA SER A 231 -5.54 25.69 -9.65
C SER A 231 -5.88 26.01 -11.10
N PRO A 232 -5.24 27.02 -11.73
CA PRO A 232 -5.47 27.30 -13.15
C PRO A 232 -5.15 26.10 -14.04
N GLU A 233 -4.15 25.30 -13.70
CA GLU A 233 -3.69 24.11 -14.41
C GLU A 233 -4.75 23.00 -14.34
N ASP A 234 -5.25 22.68 -13.14
CA ASP A 234 -6.31 21.69 -12.95
C ASP A 234 -7.61 22.13 -13.64
N ALA A 235 -7.93 23.42 -13.55
CA ALA A 235 -9.12 23.97 -14.18
C ALA A 235 -9.05 23.86 -15.72
N ALA A 236 -7.89 24.13 -16.32
CA ALA A 236 -7.68 23.98 -17.76
C ALA A 236 -7.78 22.51 -18.18
N LEU A 237 -7.20 21.61 -17.40
CA LEU A 237 -7.23 20.16 -17.66
C LEU A 237 -8.64 19.59 -17.56
N LEU A 238 -9.40 19.94 -16.53
CA LEU A 238 -10.81 19.54 -16.36
C LEU A 238 -11.70 20.11 -17.46
N TYR A 239 -11.49 21.38 -17.85
CA TYR A 239 -12.23 21.98 -18.94
C TYR A 239 -12.02 21.24 -20.27
N ARG A 240 -10.76 20.89 -20.59
CA ARG A 240 -10.43 20.11 -21.78
C ARG A 240 -11.00 18.70 -21.73
N PHE A 241 -10.98 18.05 -20.54
CA PHE A 241 -11.60 16.73 -20.32
C PHE A 241 -13.11 16.74 -20.63
N MET A 242 -13.82 17.80 -20.23
CA MET A 242 -15.27 17.94 -20.50
C MET A 242 -15.59 18.36 -21.95
N ASN A 243 -14.63 18.92 -22.67
CA ASN A 243 -14.81 19.42 -24.02
C ASN A 243 -13.79 18.78 -24.99
N PRO A 244 -13.92 17.48 -25.30
CA PRO A 244 -12.93 16.74 -26.10
C PRO A 244 -12.86 17.23 -27.58
N ASP A 245 -13.89 17.90 -28.07
CA ASP A 245 -13.98 18.42 -29.45
C ASP A 245 -13.24 19.76 -29.64
N LEU A 246 -12.70 20.36 -28.60
CA LEU A 246 -11.93 21.59 -28.71
C LEU A 246 -10.58 21.30 -29.36
N ASP A 247 -10.38 21.91 -30.54
CA ASP A 247 -9.13 21.81 -31.30
C ASP A 247 -8.08 22.77 -30.70
N ASP A 248 -7.61 22.44 -29.48
CA ASP A 248 -6.69 23.29 -28.71
C ASP A 248 -5.23 22.95 -28.98
N ALA A 249 -4.79 23.17 -30.20
CA ALA A 249 -3.36 23.17 -30.52
C ALA A 249 -2.57 24.32 -29.83
N GLU A 250 -3.25 25.25 -29.15
CA GLU A 250 -2.60 26.45 -28.63
C GLU A 250 -2.01 26.33 -27.23
N ILE A 251 -2.49 25.41 -26.38
CA ILE A 251 -1.94 25.26 -25.01
C ILE A 251 -1.82 23.78 -24.66
N ALA A 252 -0.60 23.25 -24.78
CA ALA A 252 -0.31 21.93 -24.23
C ALA A 252 -0.55 21.95 -22.71
N PRO A 253 -1.28 20.97 -22.14
CA PRO A 253 -1.49 20.91 -20.70
C PRO A 253 -0.16 20.78 -19.96
N VAL A 254 0.02 21.57 -18.92
CA VAL A 254 1.20 21.50 -18.07
C VAL A 254 1.06 20.30 -17.14
N LEU A 255 2.05 19.41 -17.16
CA LEU A 255 2.09 18.28 -16.25
C LEU A 255 2.37 18.79 -14.82
N PRO A 256 1.47 18.59 -13.86
CA PRO A 256 1.70 19.02 -12.49
C PRO A 256 2.78 18.15 -11.82
N ASN A 257 3.42 18.69 -10.81
CA ASN A 257 4.39 17.97 -9.98
C ASN A 257 4.06 18.20 -8.50
N PRO A 258 3.66 17.15 -7.76
CA PRO A 258 3.60 15.73 -8.18
C PRO A 258 2.40 15.41 -9.09
N VAL A 259 2.55 14.36 -9.90
CA VAL A 259 1.45 13.77 -10.67
C VAL A 259 0.55 12.97 -9.73
N THR A 260 -0.76 13.24 -9.78
CA THR A 260 -1.76 12.48 -9.03
C THR A 260 -2.45 11.43 -9.91
N PRO A 261 -3.09 10.39 -9.33
CA PRO A 261 -3.89 9.44 -10.10
C PRO A 261 -5.00 10.10 -10.93
N LEU A 262 -5.65 11.14 -10.38
CA LEU A 262 -6.67 11.91 -11.12
C LEU A 262 -6.07 12.65 -12.30
N THR A 263 -4.93 13.32 -12.12
CA THR A 263 -4.21 13.99 -13.20
C THR A 263 -3.85 13.02 -14.31
N MET A 264 -3.31 11.84 -13.95
CA MET A 264 -2.98 10.80 -14.93
C MET A 264 -4.21 10.40 -15.76
N ARG A 265 -5.35 10.15 -15.12
CA ARG A 265 -6.58 9.78 -15.82
C ARG A 265 -7.12 10.88 -16.72
N LEU A 266 -7.00 12.13 -16.30
CA LEU A 266 -7.38 13.27 -17.12
C LEU A 266 -6.49 13.40 -18.36
N PHE A 267 -5.16 13.25 -18.22
CA PHE A 267 -4.22 13.24 -19.34
C PHE A 267 -4.50 12.08 -20.31
N GLU A 268 -4.76 10.90 -19.79
CA GLU A 268 -5.14 9.73 -20.61
C GLU A 268 -6.45 9.99 -21.37
N ALA A 269 -7.45 10.57 -20.70
CA ALA A 269 -8.76 10.84 -21.31
C ALA A 269 -8.71 11.88 -22.43
N ILE A 270 -7.81 12.86 -22.34
CA ILE A 270 -7.60 13.87 -23.41
C ILE A 270 -6.61 13.40 -24.49
N GLY A 271 -6.07 12.19 -24.37
CA GLY A 271 -5.14 11.61 -25.36
C GLY A 271 -3.72 12.18 -25.32
N GLU A 272 -3.32 12.85 -24.24
CA GLU A 272 -1.97 13.40 -24.08
C GLU A 272 -1.08 12.45 -23.29
N PRO A 273 0.02 11.95 -23.88
CA PRO A 273 0.90 11.02 -23.18
C PRO A 273 1.77 11.75 -22.14
N MET A 274 1.92 11.17 -20.96
CA MET A 274 2.85 11.65 -19.93
C MET A 274 4.27 11.09 -20.15
N LEU A 275 4.84 11.34 -21.31
CA LEU A 275 6.15 10.80 -21.71
C LEU A 275 7.27 11.33 -20.81
N GLY A 276 8.11 10.39 -20.32
CA GLY A 276 9.32 10.72 -19.57
C GLY A 276 9.11 11.19 -18.13
N ALA A 277 7.89 11.19 -17.62
CA ALA A 277 7.64 11.48 -16.21
C ALA A 277 8.07 10.29 -15.33
N PRO A 278 8.88 10.48 -14.27
CA PRO A 278 9.20 9.45 -13.31
C PRO A 278 7.99 9.20 -12.40
N LEU A 279 7.08 8.31 -12.82
CA LEU A 279 5.88 7.98 -12.05
C LEU A 279 6.20 6.96 -10.95
N PRO A 280 5.55 7.05 -9.78
CA PRO A 280 5.60 6.03 -8.73
C PRO A 280 5.20 4.64 -9.26
N VAL A 281 5.69 3.56 -8.61
CA VAL A 281 5.44 2.18 -9.07
C VAL A 281 3.95 1.84 -9.15
N ALA A 282 3.12 2.39 -8.28
CA ALA A 282 1.67 2.21 -8.28
C ALA A 282 1.00 2.58 -9.62
N PHE A 283 1.53 3.58 -10.32
CA PHE A 283 0.99 4.01 -11.61
C PHE A 283 1.14 2.95 -12.71
N SER A 284 2.06 2.01 -12.55
CA SER A 284 2.21 0.88 -13.48
C SER A 284 0.97 -0.02 -13.54
N TYR A 285 0.08 0.03 -12.54
CA TYR A 285 -1.18 -0.71 -12.58
C TYR A 285 -2.10 -0.27 -13.73
N ALA A 286 -2.09 1.00 -14.09
CA ALA A 286 -2.90 1.52 -15.19
C ALA A 286 -2.51 0.88 -16.53
N ASP A 287 -1.22 0.58 -16.70
CA ASP A 287 -0.69 -0.06 -17.91
C ASP A 287 -0.97 -1.57 -17.97
N LEU A 288 -1.48 -2.20 -16.90
CA LEU A 288 -1.93 -3.60 -16.94
C LEU A 288 -3.28 -3.76 -17.66
N SER A 289 -3.98 -2.67 -17.94
CA SER A 289 -5.29 -2.66 -18.59
C SER A 289 -5.21 -3.13 -20.06
N ASP A 290 -6.31 -3.69 -20.57
CA ASP A 290 -6.43 -4.10 -21.97
C ASP A 290 -6.30 -2.95 -22.99
N LYS A 291 -6.38 -1.71 -22.51
CA LYS A 291 -6.18 -0.50 -23.31
C LYS A 291 -4.71 -0.21 -23.60
N ALA A 292 -3.81 -0.68 -22.74
CA ALA A 292 -2.37 -0.51 -22.94
C ALA A 292 -1.83 -1.51 -23.99
N GLY A 293 -0.81 -1.08 -24.74
CA GLY A 293 -0.12 -1.97 -25.66
C GLY A 293 0.64 -3.08 -24.91
N TRP A 294 0.74 -4.26 -25.51
CA TRP A 294 1.34 -5.43 -24.86
C TRP A 294 2.74 -5.20 -24.29
N LYS A 295 3.56 -4.38 -24.95
CA LYS A 295 4.88 -4.00 -24.42
C LYS A 295 4.75 -3.25 -23.09
N ALA A 296 3.87 -2.27 -23.01
CA ALA A 296 3.62 -1.50 -21.81
C ALA A 296 3.08 -2.39 -20.68
N GLN A 297 2.15 -3.30 -20.98
CA GLN A 297 1.64 -4.28 -20.02
C GLN A 297 2.76 -5.15 -19.43
N ILE A 298 3.70 -5.63 -20.27
CA ILE A 298 4.83 -6.43 -19.81
C ILE A 298 5.77 -5.61 -18.93
N GLU A 299 6.18 -4.42 -19.38
CA GLU A 299 7.10 -3.54 -18.64
C GLU A 299 6.50 -3.13 -17.28
N ALA A 300 5.19 -2.87 -17.24
CA ALA A 300 4.45 -2.60 -16.01
C ALA A 300 4.42 -3.83 -15.08
N ALA A 301 4.12 -5.00 -15.61
CA ALA A 301 4.10 -6.23 -14.83
C ALA A 301 5.49 -6.59 -14.27
N GLU A 302 6.55 -6.40 -15.05
CA GLU A 302 7.92 -6.58 -14.58
C GLU A 302 8.26 -5.63 -13.43
N ARG A 303 7.87 -4.36 -13.56
CA ARG A 303 8.09 -3.35 -12.51
C ARG A 303 7.34 -3.67 -11.23
N LEU A 304 6.07 -4.07 -11.33
CA LEU A 304 5.25 -4.48 -10.20
C LEU A 304 5.71 -5.82 -9.58
N SER A 305 6.21 -6.75 -10.41
CA SER A 305 6.76 -8.03 -9.96
C SER A 305 8.03 -7.84 -9.14
N ARG A 306 8.94 -6.93 -9.55
CA ARG A 306 10.12 -6.57 -8.75
C ARG A 306 9.76 -5.98 -7.40
N ALA A 307 8.70 -5.21 -7.35
CA ALA A 307 8.20 -4.64 -6.09
C ALA A 307 7.42 -5.64 -5.21
N GLY A 308 7.25 -6.90 -5.67
CA GLY A 308 6.44 -7.88 -4.97
C GLY A 308 4.94 -7.57 -4.95
N ALA A 309 4.48 -6.62 -5.77
CA ALA A 309 3.13 -6.09 -5.76
C ALA A 309 2.11 -6.99 -6.46
N ILE A 310 2.55 -7.83 -7.40
CA ILE A 310 1.69 -8.75 -8.17
C ILE A 310 2.15 -10.20 -8.05
N ALA A 311 1.21 -11.12 -8.21
CA ALA A 311 1.52 -12.55 -8.20
C ALA A 311 2.27 -12.97 -9.48
N PRO A 312 3.24 -13.94 -9.40
CA PRO A 312 3.98 -14.43 -10.56
C PRO A 312 3.10 -14.94 -11.71
N ASN A 313 1.92 -15.47 -11.41
CA ASN A 313 0.97 -15.96 -12.42
C ASN A 313 0.44 -14.84 -13.35
N LEU A 314 0.33 -13.60 -12.87
CA LEU A 314 -0.04 -12.48 -13.72
C LEU A 314 1.04 -12.20 -14.77
N LEU A 315 2.31 -12.19 -14.33
CA LEU A 315 3.45 -12.04 -15.23
C LEU A 315 3.49 -13.17 -16.27
N LEU A 316 3.27 -14.44 -15.85
CA LEU A 316 3.17 -15.59 -16.74
C LEU A 316 2.06 -15.38 -17.80
N GLY A 317 0.87 -14.95 -17.37
CA GLY A 317 -0.27 -14.69 -18.25
C GLY A 317 0.07 -13.65 -19.32
N LEU A 318 0.67 -12.55 -18.94
CA LEU A 318 1.07 -11.49 -19.87
C LEU A 318 2.19 -11.94 -20.82
N TYR A 319 3.20 -12.64 -20.32
CA TYR A 319 4.30 -13.16 -21.14
C TYR A 319 3.85 -14.19 -22.18
N THR A 320 2.78 -14.92 -21.91
CA THR A 320 2.27 -15.98 -22.81
C THR A 320 1.06 -15.55 -23.64
N SER A 321 0.55 -14.31 -23.44
CA SER A 321 -0.67 -13.83 -24.10
C SER A 321 -0.52 -13.67 -25.62
N GLN A 322 0.66 -13.28 -26.10
CA GLN A 322 0.95 -13.04 -27.52
C GLN A 322 2.35 -13.56 -27.88
N LYS A 323 2.72 -13.46 -29.16
CA LYS A 323 4.09 -13.75 -29.62
C LYS A 323 4.86 -12.47 -29.84
N PRO A 324 6.15 -12.41 -29.47
CA PRO A 324 6.99 -11.25 -29.75
C PRO A 324 6.99 -10.89 -31.25
N ALA A 325 6.70 -9.63 -31.54
CA ALA A 325 6.68 -9.12 -32.91
C ALA A 325 8.03 -8.52 -33.35
N ALA A 326 8.97 -8.37 -32.40
CA ALA A 326 10.28 -7.76 -32.59
C ALA A 326 11.35 -8.52 -31.80
N SER A 327 12.59 -8.06 -31.86
CA SER A 327 13.72 -8.54 -31.05
C SER A 327 14.32 -7.37 -30.25
N GLY A 328 15.07 -7.71 -29.21
CA GLY A 328 15.74 -6.77 -28.30
C GLY A 328 14.95 -6.49 -27.01
N GLY A 329 15.66 -6.38 -25.91
CA GLY A 329 15.13 -6.01 -24.60
C GLY A 329 14.00 -6.94 -24.12
N VAL A 330 12.85 -6.37 -23.80
CA VAL A 330 11.69 -7.13 -23.29
C VAL A 330 11.26 -8.29 -24.22
N TRP A 331 11.42 -8.14 -25.54
CA TRP A 331 11.03 -9.16 -26.51
C TRP A 331 11.90 -10.41 -26.48
N ASP A 332 13.21 -10.24 -26.28
CA ASP A 332 14.13 -11.39 -26.14
C ASP A 332 13.82 -12.15 -24.84
N ARG A 333 13.51 -11.42 -23.76
CA ARG A 333 13.10 -12.01 -22.48
C ARG A 333 11.80 -12.81 -22.61
N VAL A 334 10.78 -12.23 -23.24
CA VAL A 334 9.51 -12.91 -23.51
C VAL A 334 9.73 -14.17 -24.37
N ALA A 335 10.54 -14.08 -25.42
CA ALA A 335 10.83 -15.20 -26.28
C ALA A 335 11.56 -16.34 -25.54
N ALA A 336 12.54 -16.00 -24.69
CA ALA A 336 13.27 -16.96 -23.87
C ALA A 336 12.34 -17.63 -22.84
N PHE A 337 11.49 -16.84 -22.18
CA PHE A 337 10.49 -17.33 -21.24
C PHE A 337 9.48 -18.28 -21.90
N GLN A 338 8.90 -17.92 -23.05
CA GLN A 338 7.94 -18.76 -23.77
C GLN A 338 8.55 -20.10 -24.23
N LYS A 339 9.84 -20.10 -24.61
CA LYS A 339 10.55 -21.34 -24.94
C LYS A 339 10.70 -22.24 -23.72
N LEU A 340 11.06 -21.67 -22.57
CA LEU A 340 11.16 -22.42 -21.32
C LEU A 340 9.79 -22.96 -20.90
N ASP A 341 8.76 -22.13 -20.90
CA ASP A 341 7.40 -22.54 -20.51
C ASP A 341 6.90 -23.70 -21.36
N ALA A 342 7.05 -23.62 -22.68
CA ALA A 342 6.66 -24.69 -23.62
C ALA A 342 7.45 -25.98 -23.37
N ALA A 343 8.76 -25.91 -23.13
CA ALA A 343 9.61 -27.07 -22.87
C ALA A 343 9.23 -27.77 -21.55
N VAL A 344 9.03 -26.99 -20.50
CA VAL A 344 8.62 -27.50 -19.18
C VAL A 344 7.19 -28.05 -19.20
N ALA A 345 6.27 -27.40 -19.90
CA ALA A 345 4.89 -27.87 -20.05
C ALA A 345 4.78 -29.24 -20.76
N THR A 346 5.67 -29.51 -21.74
CA THR A 346 5.72 -30.79 -22.44
C THR A 346 6.58 -31.84 -21.73
N GLY A 347 7.34 -31.46 -20.70
CA GLY A 347 8.30 -32.34 -20.04
C GLY A 347 9.51 -32.73 -20.90
N ASP A 348 9.80 -31.96 -21.95
CA ASP A 348 10.95 -32.22 -22.84
C ASP A 348 12.25 -31.75 -22.17
N VAL A 349 12.98 -32.72 -21.60
CA VAL A 349 14.25 -32.49 -20.88
C VAL A 349 15.28 -31.80 -21.78
N ARG A 350 15.40 -32.22 -23.04
CA ARG A 350 16.40 -31.65 -23.96
C ARG A 350 16.06 -30.18 -24.31
N ALA A 351 14.79 -29.92 -24.59
CA ALA A 351 14.35 -28.55 -24.86
C ALA A 351 14.49 -27.66 -23.64
N THR A 352 14.22 -28.19 -22.43
CA THR A 352 14.41 -27.49 -21.17
C THR A 352 15.88 -27.17 -20.89
N ASP A 353 16.81 -28.15 -21.11
CA ASP A 353 18.25 -27.91 -20.97
C ASP A 353 18.76 -26.77 -21.87
N GLN A 354 18.19 -26.60 -23.05
CA GLN A 354 18.56 -25.53 -23.98
C GLN A 354 17.89 -24.19 -23.66
N ALA A 355 16.68 -24.22 -23.14
CA ALA A 355 15.89 -23.00 -22.91
C ALA A 355 16.19 -22.35 -21.55
N LEU A 356 16.44 -23.14 -20.51
CA LEU A 356 16.59 -22.63 -19.13
C LEU A 356 17.75 -21.66 -18.95
N PRO A 357 18.98 -21.90 -19.46
CA PRO A 357 20.08 -20.94 -19.30
C PRO A 357 19.78 -19.57 -19.92
N ALA A 358 19.18 -19.56 -21.12
CA ALA A 358 18.83 -18.31 -21.79
C ALA A 358 17.72 -17.55 -21.03
N ALA A 359 16.68 -18.25 -20.58
CA ALA A 359 15.62 -17.62 -19.78
C ALA A 359 16.15 -17.09 -18.45
N TRP A 360 17.04 -17.82 -17.79
CA TRP A 360 17.65 -17.41 -16.54
C TRP A 360 18.46 -16.12 -16.66
N VAL A 361 19.29 -16.01 -17.71
CA VAL A 361 20.07 -14.78 -17.99
C VAL A 361 19.15 -13.58 -18.20
N GLU A 362 18.11 -13.73 -19.03
CA GLU A 362 17.17 -12.65 -19.31
C GLU A 362 16.37 -12.22 -18.05
N MET A 363 16.01 -13.18 -17.20
CA MET A 363 15.29 -12.89 -15.96
C MET A 363 16.19 -12.26 -14.90
N LYS A 364 17.46 -12.65 -14.83
CA LYS A 364 18.46 -11.97 -13.98
C LYS A 364 18.65 -10.51 -14.37
N VAL A 365 18.74 -10.21 -15.67
CA VAL A 365 18.85 -8.83 -16.16
C VAL A 365 17.64 -7.98 -15.77
N ALA A 366 16.47 -8.61 -15.65
CA ALA A 366 15.22 -7.96 -15.28
C ALA A 366 14.92 -8.02 -13.77
N GLU A 367 15.79 -8.68 -12.96
CA GLU A 367 15.59 -8.89 -11.52
C GLU A 367 14.29 -9.66 -11.19
N LEU A 368 14.01 -10.68 -11.99
CA LEU A 368 12.79 -11.51 -11.91
C LEU A 368 13.10 -12.99 -11.59
N GLU A 369 14.24 -13.28 -10.96
CA GLU A 369 14.67 -14.64 -10.61
C GLU A 369 13.68 -15.32 -9.68
N VAL A 370 13.22 -14.62 -8.64
CA VAL A 370 12.28 -15.18 -7.64
C VAL A 370 10.90 -15.44 -8.25
N PRO A 371 10.27 -14.54 -9.03
CA PRO A 371 9.08 -14.86 -9.80
C PRO A 371 9.24 -16.06 -10.74
N LEU A 372 10.38 -16.18 -11.43
CA LEU A 372 10.66 -17.33 -12.29
C LEU A 372 10.77 -18.63 -11.47
N ALA A 373 11.47 -18.58 -10.34
CA ALA A 373 11.59 -19.72 -9.43
C ALA A 373 10.23 -20.18 -8.91
N ALA A 374 9.37 -19.24 -8.50
CA ALA A 374 8.02 -19.54 -8.04
C ALA A 374 7.16 -20.28 -9.09
N LEU A 375 7.38 -20.00 -10.40
CA LEU A 375 6.63 -20.62 -11.48
C LEU A 375 7.15 -22.02 -11.88
N PHE A 376 8.46 -22.26 -11.80
CA PHE A 376 9.07 -23.41 -12.44
C PHE A 376 9.89 -24.33 -11.54
N ALA A 377 10.32 -23.90 -10.34
CA ALA A 377 11.26 -24.66 -9.50
C ALA A 377 10.78 -26.09 -9.19
N ASP A 378 9.52 -26.27 -8.81
CA ASP A 378 8.94 -27.59 -8.51
C ASP A 378 8.98 -28.53 -9.73
N LYS A 379 8.64 -28.03 -10.92
CA LYS A 379 8.67 -28.83 -12.14
C LYS A 379 10.08 -29.19 -12.57
N LEU A 380 11.00 -28.22 -12.52
CA LEU A 380 12.39 -28.38 -12.91
C LEU A 380 13.14 -29.34 -11.98
N SER A 381 12.87 -29.33 -10.67
CA SER A 381 13.48 -30.23 -9.71
C SER A 381 13.20 -31.72 -9.97
N LYS A 382 12.15 -32.04 -10.71
CA LYS A 382 11.73 -33.40 -11.09
C LYS A 382 12.31 -33.87 -12.42
N MET A 383 13.04 -33.02 -13.15
CA MET A 383 13.61 -33.32 -14.45
C MET A 383 15.07 -33.71 -14.34
N ALA A 384 15.51 -34.70 -15.11
CA ALA A 384 16.91 -35.12 -15.18
C ALA A 384 17.70 -34.21 -16.13
N LEU A 385 17.99 -32.99 -15.68
CA LEU A 385 18.65 -31.93 -16.44
C LEU A 385 20.16 -32.14 -16.57
N GLY A 386 20.75 -31.60 -17.65
CA GLY A 386 22.19 -31.51 -17.83
C GLY A 386 22.87 -30.59 -16.79
N PRO A 387 24.22 -30.59 -16.69
CA PRO A 387 24.93 -29.96 -15.59
C PRO A 387 24.62 -28.48 -15.37
N GLU A 388 24.57 -27.68 -16.45
CA GLU A 388 24.30 -26.24 -16.38
C GLU A 388 22.84 -25.96 -15.97
N ALA A 389 21.89 -26.59 -16.63
CA ALA A 389 20.47 -26.43 -16.30
C ALA A 389 20.14 -26.99 -14.90
N ALA A 390 20.81 -28.06 -14.45
CA ALA A 390 20.65 -28.60 -13.12
C ALA A 390 21.17 -27.64 -12.03
N GLU A 391 22.25 -26.90 -12.30
CA GLU A 391 22.76 -25.87 -11.40
C GLU A 391 21.76 -24.71 -11.28
N ILE A 392 21.23 -24.22 -12.40
CA ILE A 392 20.21 -23.15 -12.40
C ILE A 392 18.94 -23.65 -11.69
N SER A 393 18.49 -24.87 -11.97
CA SER A 393 17.33 -25.47 -11.29
C SER A 393 17.52 -25.56 -9.77
N PHE A 394 18.75 -25.83 -9.30
CA PHE A 394 19.06 -25.84 -7.88
C PHE A 394 18.98 -24.43 -7.28
N GLN A 395 19.52 -23.40 -7.94
CA GLN A 395 19.39 -22.01 -7.49
C GLN A 395 17.93 -21.58 -7.44
N MET A 396 17.14 -21.91 -8.48
CA MET A 396 15.70 -21.64 -8.50
C MET A 396 14.96 -22.37 -7.36
N SER A 397 15.35 -23.61 -7.05
CA SER A 397 14.78 -24.34 -5.92
C SER A 397 14.99 -23.61 -4.59
N LEU A 398 16.19 -23.07 -4.38
CA LEU A 398 16.53 -22.28 -3.18
C LEU A 398 15.82 -20.93 -3.11
N LEU A 399 15.43 -20.34 -4.23
CA LEU A 399 14.68 -19.08 -4.31
C LEU A 399 13.16 -19.28 -4.30
N SER A 400 12.68 -20.52 -4.27
CA SER A 400 11.24 -20.83 -4.24
C SER A 400 10.68 -20.84 -2.81
N SER A 401 9.35 -20.89 -2.69
CA SER A 401 8.68 -21.10 -1.39
C SER A 401 9.00 -22.46 -0.76
N ASP A 402 9.30 -23.47 -1.59
CA ASP A 402 9.56 -24.85 -1.18
C ASP A 402 11.07 -25.14 -1.04
N TYR A 403 11.89 -24.12 -0.82
CA TYR A 403 13.36 -24.16 -0.81
C TYR A 403 13.93 -25.26 0.09
N GLU A 404 13.34 -25.53 1.25
CA GLU A 404 13.81 -26.54 2.19
C GLU A 404 13.69 -27.95 1.60
N SER A 405 12.53 -28.30 1.07
CA SER A 405 12.27 -29.61 0.47
C SER A 405 12.98 -29.79 -0.87
N LEU A 406 12.98 -28.76 -1.72
CA LEU A 406 13.57 -28.83 -3.06
C LEU A 406 15.10 -28.81 -3.03
N SER A 407 15.74 -28.17 -2.05
CA SER A 407 17.20 -28.20 -1.88
C SER A 407 17.73 -29.62 -1.63
N ALA A 408 16.91 -30.51 -1.10
CA ALA A 408 17.29 -31.89 -0.82
C ALA A 408 17.20 -32.81 -2.06
N THR A 409 16.61 -32.38 -3.15
CA THR A 409 16.40 -33.21 -4.37
C THR A 409 17.69 -33.46 -5.16
N ARG A 410 18.72 -32.62 -4.96
CA ARG A 410 20.02 -32.73 -5.61
C ARG A 410 21.15 -32.82 -4.56
N PRO A 411 22.11 -33.75 -4.70
CA PRO A 411 23.31 -33.75 -3.88
C PRO A 411 24.15 -32.51 -4.16
N ALA A 412 24.73 -31.92 -3.11
CA ALA A 412 25.65 -30.79 -3.23
C ALA A 412 26.89 -31.19 -4.02
N THR A 413 27.28 -30.39 -5.02
CA THR A 413 28.41 -30.65 -5.91
C THR A 413 29.63 -29.80 -5.60
N SER A 414 29.44 -28.74 -4.81
CA SER A 414 30.49 -27.81 -4.40
C SER A 414 30.38 -27.44 -2.91
N PRO A 415 31.44 -26.91 -2.28
CA PRO A 415 31.35 -26.38 -0.91
C PRO A 415 30.28 -25.28 -0.78
N ARG A 416 30.06 -24.47 -1.83
CA ARG A 416 29.00 -23.45 -1.87
C ARG A 416 27.63 -24.10 -1.85
N ASP A 417 27.39 -25.13 -2.69
CA ASP A 417 26.09 -25.83 -2.70
C ASP A 417 25.80 -26.47 -1.33
N LEU A 418 26.85 -27.02 -0.69
CA LEU A 418 26.70 -27.63 0.63
C LEU A 418 26.28 -26.58 1.66
N PHE A 419 26.89 -25.39 1.60
CA PHE A 419 26.54 -24.27 2.48
C PHE A 419 25.10 -23.78 2.24
N LEU A 420 24.71 -23.59 0.99
CA LEU A 420 23.36 -23.16 0.63
C LEU A 420 22.30 -24.19 1.02
N ALA A 421 22.54 -25.47 0.79
CA ALA A 421 21.64 -26.54 1.18
C ALA A 421 21.51 -26.68 2.71
N ALA A 422 22.61 -26.48 3.43
CA ALA A 422 22.61 -26.46 4.89
C ALA A 422 21.86 -25.23 5.45
N LEU A 423 22.03 -24.06 4.83
CA LEU A 423 21.29 -22.84 5.16
C LEU A 423 19.78 -23.06 4.96
N ALA A 424 19.37 -23.65 3.84
CA ALA A 424 17.99 -23.98 3.56
C ALA A 424 17.35 -24.84 4.66
N LYS A 425 18.13 -25.75 5.28
CA LYS A 425 17.70 -26.61 6.40
C LYS A 425 17.89 -25.98 7.77
N GLY A 426 18.63 -24.87 7.86
CA GLY A 426 19.02 -24.27 9.15
C GLY A 426 20.16 -25.02 9.86
N GLU A 427 20.93 -25.86 9.17
CA GLU A 427 21.94 -26.78 9.73
C GLU A 427 23.36 -26.33 9.35
N LEU A 428 23.79 -25.13 9.77
CA LEU A 428 25.09 -24.55 9.43
C LEU A 428 26.26 -24.94 10.36
N ALA A 429 26.02 -25.75 11.38
CA ALA A 429 27.03 -26.08 12.36
C ALA A 429 28.27 -26.76 11.71
N GLY A 430 29.44 -26.17 11.93
CA GLY A 430 30.72 -26.69 11.42
C GLY A 430 31.07 -26.31 9.98
N LEU A 431 30.22 -25.53 9.29
CA LEU A 431 30.52 -24.97 7.98
C LEU A 431 31.20 -23.63 8.14
N MET A 432 32.32 -23.44 7.45
CA MET A 432 33.14 -22.23 7.48
C MET A 432 33.18 -21.61 6.08
N PRO A 433 32.26 -20.70 5.76
CA PRO A 433 32.31 -19.97 4.50
C PRO A 433 33.49 -18.98 4.49
N THR A 434 33.95 -18.63 3.31
CA THR A 434 35.10 -17.71 3.12
C THR A 434 34.70 -16.37 2.50
N GLU A 435 33.46 -16.25 2.01
CA GLU A 435 32.95 -15.02 1.44
C GLU A 435 32.33 -14.15 2.54
N PRO A 436 32.60 -12.82 2.58
CA PRO A 436 32.15 -11.97 3.69
C PRO A 436 30.64 -12.00 3.96
N MET A 437 29.81 -12.02 2.92
CA MET A 437 28.35 -12.12 3.08
C MET A 437 27.95 -13.48 3.65
N SER A 438 28.56 -14.56 3.18
CA SER A 438 28.33 -15.91 3.69
C SER A 438 28.77 -16.06 5.15
N GLU A 439 29.86 -15.39 5.57
CA GLU A 439 30.30 -15.34 6.97
C GLU A 439 29.29 -14.60 7.86
N ALA A 440 28.78 -13.44 7.38
CA ALA A 440 27.75 -12.67 8.10
C ALA A 440 26.46 -13.48 8.28
N VAL A 441 26.01 -14.16 7.23
CA VAL A 441 24.87 -15.07 7.28
C VAL A 441 25.13 -16.22 8.24
N ALA A 442 26.29 -16.92 8.13
CA ALA A 442 26.61 -18.03 9.01
C ALA A 442 26.63 -17.62 10.49
N ALA A 443 27.17 -16.43 10.81
CA ALA A 443 27.15 -15.89 12.16
C ALA A 443 25.73 -15.73 12.72
N ALA A 444 24.78 -15.23 11.90
CA ALA A 444 23.38 -15.08 12.30
C ALA A 444 22.69 -16.42 12.62
N PHE A 445 23.12 -17.52 11.99
CA PHE A 445 22.52 -18.84 12.17
C PHE A 445 23.25 -19.72 13.20
N THR A 446 24.53 -19.50 13.46
CA THR A 446 25.32 -20.29 14.39
C THR A 446 25.43 -19.66 15.78
N THR A 447 25.57 -18.35 15.84
CA THR A 447 25.73 -17.56 17.07
C THR A 447 24.81 -16.33 17.05
N PRO A 448 23.48 -16.53 16.97
CA PRO A 448 22.57 -15.40 16.86
C PRO A 448 22.69 -14.50 18.08
N SER A 449 22.75 -13.19 17.83
CA SER A 449 22.83 -12.17 18.86
C SER A 449 21.73 -11.13 18.66
N MET A 450 21.16 -10.66 19.77
CA MET A 450 20.18 -9.58 19.77
C MET A 450 20.74 -8.43 20.61
N GLY A 451 20.75 -7.24 20.02
CA GLY A 451 21.13 -6.01 20.71
C GLY A 451 20.18 -5.70 21.89
N ASP A 452 20.66 -4.89 22.84
CA ASP A 452 19.86 -4.58 24.03
C ASP A 452 18.66 -3.69 23.70
N ASP A 453 18.72 -2.89 22.63
CA ASP A 453 17.62 -2.13 22.07
C ASP A 453 16.46 -3.05 21.63
N PHE A 454 16.76 -4.10 20.89
CA PHE A 454 15.76 -5.09 20.48
C PHE A 454 15.20 -5.91 21.64
N LYS A 455 16.02 -6.26 22.65
CA LYS A 455 15.55 -6.94 23.85
C LYS A 455 14.52 -6.09 24.60
N GLN A 456 14.80 -4.79 24.76
CA GLN A 456 13.88 -3.86 25.40
C GLN A 456 12.55 -3.74 24.61
N MET A 457 12.60 -3.72 23.29
CA MET A 457 11.38 -3.71 22.46
C MET A 457 10.60 -5.02 22.60
N LEU A 458 11.31 -6.16 22.69
CA LEU A 458 10.68 -7.46 22.87
C LEU A 458 9.93 -7.55 24.22
N ASP A 459 10.53 -7.05 25.30
CA ASP A 459 9.89 -6.96 26.62
C ASP A 459 8.63 -6.09 26.61
N GLN A 460 8.52 -5.17 25.64
CA GLN A 460 7.38 -4.29 25.42
C GLN A 460 6.38 -4.83 24.38
N ASN A 461 6.57 -6.04 23.86
CA ASN A 461 5.79 -6.65 22.78
C ASN A 461 5.73 -5.80 21.48
N ARG A 462 6.76 -5.02 21.17
CA ARG A 462 6.88 -4.15 19.98
C ARG A 462 7.37 -4.94 18.76
N ILE A 463 6.77 -6.09 18.51
CA ILE A 463 7.21 -7.06 17.48
C ILE A 463 7.16 -6.44 16.08
N GLY A 464 6.12 -5.68 15.75
CA GLY A 464 6.00 -5.01 14.46
C GLY A 464 7.17 -4.06 14.18
N GLU A 465 7.55 -3.24 15.17
CA GLU A 465 8.68 -2.34 15.04
C GLU A 465 10.01 -3.09 14.94
N ILE A 466 10.17 -4.17 15.71
CA ILE A 466 11.36 -5.05 15.63
C ILE A 466 11.51 -5.58 14.19
N ILE A 467 10.42 -6.06 13.58
CA ILE A 467 10.42 -6.55 12.20
C ILE A 467 10.87 -5.45 11.24
N LEU A 468 10.25 -4.27 11.30
CA LEU A 468 10.56 -3.15 10.41
C LEU A 468 12.01 -2.69 10.53
N LEU A 469 12.54 -2.62 11.76
CA LEU A 469 13.94 -2.26 12.02
C LEU A 469 14.92 -3.34 11.55
N ALA A 470 14.60 -4.63 11.79
CA ALA A 470 15.42 -5.74 11.32
C ALA A 470 15.51 -5.76 9.78
N MET A 471 14.39 -5.52 9.09
CA MET A 471 14.34 -5.39 7.63
C MET A 471 15.24 -4.25 7.15
N SER A 472 15.14 -3.08 7.77
CA SER A 472 15.98 -1.93 7.44
C SER A 472 17.47 -2.21 7.63
N ARG A 473 17.86 -2.93 8.69
CA ARG A 473 19.27 -3.31 8.92
C ARG A 473 19.79 -4.28 7.87
N ILE A 474 18.97 -5.26 7.47
CA ILE A 474 19.35 -6.21 6.42
C ILE A 474 19.51 -5.48 5.08
N GLU A 475 18.60 -4.58 4.75
CA GLU A 475 18.65 -3.80 3.51
C GLU A 475 19.92 -2.95 3.41
N HIS A 476 20.33 -2.28 4.49
CA HIS A 476 21.62 -1.59 4.52
C HIS A 476 22.82 -2.54 4.34
N GLY A 477 22.64 -3.82 4.61
CA GLY A 477 23.64 -4.84 4.38
C GLY A 477 23.93 -5.11 2.92
N THR A 478 22.98 -4.91 2.01
CA THR A 478 23.17 -5.04 0.56
C THR A 478 24.14 -3.97 0.05
N THR A 479 24.23 -2.82 0.73
CA THR A 479 25.17 -1.71 0.44
C THR A 479 26.47 -1.76 1.25
N GLY A 480 26.70 -2.85 2.02
CA GLY A 480 28.00 -3.14 2.66
C GLY A 480 28.00 -3.22 4.19
N ASP A 481 26.88 -2.97 4.88
CA ASP A 481 26.81 -3.16 6.34
C ASP A 481 26.56 -4.62 6.71
N LEU A 482 27.59 -5.46 6.63
CA LEU A 482 27.49 -6.88 6.96
C LEU A 482 27.12 -7.14 8.43
N ARG A 483 27.40 -6.20 9.34
CA ARG A 483 26.95 -6.31 10.73
C ARG A 483 25.41 -6.20 10.81
N GLY A 484 24.82 -5.26 10.07
CA GLY A 484 23.37 -5.12 9.98
C GLY A 484 22.69 -6.38 9.46
N VAL A 485 23.30 -7.07 8.47
CA VAL A 485 22.80 -8.38 8.01
C VAL A 485 22.79 -9.40 9.13
N THR A 486 23.93 -9.58 9.85
CA THR A 486 24.01 -10.55 10.95
C THR A 486 22.99 -10.26 12.04
N GLU A 487 22.88 -9.00 12.44
CA GLU A 487 21.96 -8.58 13.51
C GLU A 487 20.49 -8.72 13.07
N GLY A 488 20.13 -8.22 11.88
CA GLY A 488 18.75 -8.30 11.39
C GLY A 488 18.26 -9.74 11.21
N LEU A 489 19.07 -10.61 10.60
CA LEU A 489 18.74 -12.04 10.48
C LEU A 489 18.65 -12.73 11.85
N SER A 490 19.56 -12.42 12.79
CA SER A 490 19.51 -12.97 14.16
C SER A 490 18.23 -12.56 14.87
N VAL A 491 17.81 -11.30 14.72
CA VAL A 491 16.59 -10.76 15.33
C VAL A 491 15.35 -11.45 14.76
N LEU A 492 15.22 -11.57 13.42
CA LEU A 492 14.10 -12.28 12.80
C LEU A 492 13.98 -13.72 13.32
N ARG A 493 15.08 -14.43 13.44
CA ARG A 493 15.10 -15.78 14.00
C ARG A 493 14.68 -15.81 15.47
N HIS A 494 15.14 -14.85 16.26
CA HIS A 494 14.85 -14.78 17.70
C HIS A 494 13.37 -14.57 17.99
N ILE A 495 12.67 -13.80 17.14
CA ILE A 495 11.22 -13.58 17.24
C ILE A 495 10.40 -14.68 16.53
N GLY A 496 11.04 -15.76 16.06
CA GLY A 496 10.37 -16.92 15.47
C GLY A 496 10.10 -16.84 13.97
N LEU A 497 10.59 -15.81 13.27
CA LEU A 497 10.46 -15.65 11.81
C LEU A 497 11.60 -16.37 11.06
N GLU A 498 11.80 -17.65 11.37
CA GLU A 498 12.89 -18.47 10.83
C GLU A 498 12.79 -18.62 9.30
N ASP A 499 11.58 -18.84 8.75
CA ASP A 499 11.37 -18.94 7.30
C ASP A 499 11.79 -17.66 6.58
N ALA A 500 11.32 -16.50 7.06
CA ALA A 500 11.68 -15.21 6.49
C ALA A 500 13.20 -14.98 6.56
N ALA A 501 13.85 -15.32 7.68
CA ALA A 501 15.29 -15.19 7.83
C ALA A 501 16.07 -16.08 6.87
N ARG A 502 15.67 -17.36 6.69
CA ARG A 502 16.33 -18.29 5.75
C ARG A 502 16.17 -17.85 4.31
N ARG A 503 14.96 -17.52 3.90
CA ARG A 503 14.69 -17.04 2.53
C ARG A 503 15.48 -15.77 2.22
N THR A 504 15.48 -14.79 3.14
CA THR A 504 16.26 -13.57 2.99
C THR A 504 17.77 -13.87 2.89
N ALA A 505 18.27 -14.79 3.71
CA ALA A 505 19.68 -15.19 3.67
C ALA A 505 20.05 -15.89 2.35
N LEU A 506 19.17 -16.72 1.80
CA LEU A 506 19.36 -17.34 0.48
C LEU A 506 19.34 -16.31 -0.63
N GLU A 507 18.43 -15.33 -0.58
CA GLU A 507 18.36 -14.23 -1.54
C GLU A 507 19.64 -13.37 -1.51
N LEU A 508 20.15 -13.00 -0.32
CA LEU A 508 21.41 -12.27 -0.17
C LEU A 508 22.62 -12.98 -0.80
N LEU A 509 22.59 -14.32 -0.88
CA LEU A 509 23.69 -15.13 -1.44
C LEU A 509 23.51 -15.50 -2.91
N LEU A 510 22.28 -15.42 -3.44
CA LEU A 510 21.95 -15.89 -4.78
C LEU A 510 21.58 -14.77 -5.74
N LEU A 511 21.04 -13.66 -5.22
CA LEU A 511 20.67 -12.52 -6.06
C LEU A 511 21.85 -11.54 -6.17
N ASP A 512 22.25 -11.24 -7.41
CA ASP A 512 23.29 -10.24 -7.71
C ASP A 512 22.70 -8.82 -7.60
N ARG A 513 22.24 -8.44 -6.41
CA ARG A 513 21.78 -7.08 -6.11
C ARG A 513 22.99 -6.27 -5.64
N ARG A 514 23.61 -5.58 -6.58
CA ARG A 514 24.66 -4.59 -6.28
C ARG A 514 24.05 -3.22 -6.50
N GLY A 515 23.82 -2.50 -5.40
CA GLY A 515 23.40 -1.13 -5.43
C GLY A 515 24.41 -0.20 -6.13
#